data_e40a12ec0d93d3999bdced1b7a6efcb9
#
_entry.id   e40a12ec0d93d3999bdced1b7a6efcb9
#
_cell.length_a   1.000
_cell.length_b   1.000
_cell.length_c   1.000
_cell.angle_alpha   90.00
_cell.angle_beta   90.00
_cell.angle_gamma   90.00
#
_symmetry.space_group_name_H-M   'P 1'
#
loop_
_entity.id
_entity.type
_entity.pdbx_description
1 polymer ?
#
loop_
_entity_poly.entity_id
_entity_poly.type
_entity_poly.pdbx_seq_one_letter_code
_entity_poly.pdbx_strand_id
1 'polypeptide(L)'
;MENVRYQVCDDSLIINLSGRVDSGNAQDVEEAIKEVLGANPSDAITLDLDDLEYISSAGLRVILRLAKGAGSFKIINASAPVYEIFDMTGFTEMFEITKAFRRISVDGCEVIEVKRDGVARVGV
;
A
#
# COMPACT_ATOMS: atom_id res chain seq x y z
N MET A 1 -2.81 -14.65 8.87
CA MET A 1 -3.46 -13.50 9.47
C MET A 1 -4.35 -12.83 8.45
N GLU A 2 -5.56 -12.43 8.82
CA GLU A 2 -6.53 -11.89 7.87
C GLU A 2 -6.12 -10.55 7.25
N ASN A 3 -5.39 -9.73 7.99
CA ASN A 3 -4.97 -8.40 7.54
C ASN A 3 -3.81 -8.43 6.54
N VAL A 4 -3.15 -9.57 6.38
CA VAL A 4 -1.95 -9.69 5.55
C VAL A 4 -2.12 -10.80 4.54
N ARG A 5 -1.98 -10.44 3.27
CA ARG A 5 -1.96 -11.38 2.15
C ARG A 5 -0.74 -11.08 1.30
N TYR A 6 -0.37 -11.98 0.43
CA TYR A 6 0.79 -11.75 -0.43
C TYR A 6 0.68 -12.50 -1.74
N GLN A 7 1.42 -12.00 -2.74
CA GLN A 7 1.57 -12.64 -4.04
C GLN A 7 3.04 -12.66 -4.40
N VAL A 8 3.52 -13.80 -4.85
CA VAL A 8 4.89 -13.93 -5.34
C VAL A 8 4.87 -13.68 -6.85
N CYS A 9 5.62 -12.67 -7.28
CA CYS A 9 5.80 -12.34 -8.69
C CYS A 9 7.23 -12.68 -9.10
N ASP A 10 7.51 -12.69 -10.41
CA ASP A 10 8.83 -13.09 -10.91
C ASP A 10 9.97 -12.30 -10.28
N ASP A 11 9.83 -10.98 -10.20
CA ASP A 11 10.89 -10.09 -9.73
C ASP A 11 10.55 -9.39 -8.43
N SER A 12 9.40 -9.68 -7.83
CA SER A 12 8.97 -8.94 -6.67
C SER A 12 8.00 -9.73 -5.80
N LEU A 13 7.81 -9.24 -4.58
CA LEU A 13 6.82 -9.74 -3.66
C LEU A 13 5.81 -8.63 -3.41
N ILE A 14 4.53 -8.94 -3.59
CA ILE A 14 3.46 -7.98 -3.29
C ILE A 14 2.85 -8.38 -1.95
N ILE A 15 2.82 -7.45 -1.01
CA ILE A 15 2.19 -7.65 0.28
C ILE A 15 0.94 -6.78 0.33
N ASN A 16 -0.20 -7.39 0.61
CA ASN A 16 -1.48 -6.70 0.72
C ASN A 16 -1.85 -6.53 2.19
N LEU A 17 -2.07 -5.30 2.60
CA LEU A 17 -2.61 -5.02 3.93
C LEU A 17 -4.07 -4.62 3.80
N SER A 18 -4.91 -5.12 4.69
CA SER A 18 -6.35 -4.83 4.67
C SER A 18 -6.87 -4.45 6.05
N GLY A 19 -8.03 -3.81 6.07
CA GLY A 19 -8.70 -3.40 7.29
C GLY A 19 -7.96 -2.28 8.00
N ARG A 20 -7.73 -2.44 9.28
CA ARG A 20 -7.09 -1.43 10.12
C ARG A 20 -5.77 -1.96 10.65
N VAL A 21 -4.74 -1.13 10.58
CA VAL A 21 -3.48 -1.41 11.25
C VAL A 21 -3.30 -0.32 12.32
N ASP A 22 -3.43 -0.71 13.56
CA ASP A 22 -3.39 0.21 14.69
C ASP A 22 -2.42 -0.30 15.78
N SER A 23 -2.35 0.38 16.90
CA SER A 23 -1.44 0.00 17.98
C SER A 23 -1.78 -1.36 18.59
N GLY A 24 -3.02 -1.82 18.45
CA GLY A 24 -3.45 -3.12 18.99
C GLY A 24 -3.01 -4.31 18.17
N ASN A 25 -2.82 -4.14 16.85
CA ASN A 25 -2.46 -5.25 15.96
C ASN A 25 -1.17 -5.05 15.17
N ALA A 26 -0.51 -3.90 15.29
CA ALA A 26 0.67 -3.61 14.48
C ALA A 26 1.78 -4.64 14.66
N GLN A 27 1.99 -5.13 15.88
CA GLN A 27 3.01 -6.15 16.13
C GLN A 27 2.67 -7.47 15.43
N ASP A 28 1.41 -7.88 15.50
CA ASP A 28 0.97 -9.11 14.83
C ASP A 28 1.09 -8.99 13.32
N VAL A 29 0.76 -7.82 12.77
CA VAL A 29 0.93 -7.54 11.33
C VAL A 29 2.41 -7.64 10.96
N GLU A 30 3.28 -7.06 11.75
CA GLU A 30 4.73 -7.11 11.48
C GLU A 30 5.25 -8.55 11.50
N GLU A 31 4.83 -9.35 12.48
CA GLU A 31 5.22 -10.75 12.56
C GLU A 31 4.73 -11.55 11.35
N ALA A 32 3.51 -11.31 10.90
CA ALA A 32 2.97 -11.96 9.71
C ALA A 32 3.78 -11.58 8.46
N ILE A 33 4.16 -10.33 8.33
CA ILE A 33 5.00 -9.88 7.21
C ILE A 33 6.36 -10.57 7.26
N LYS A 34 6.96 -10.66 8.44
CA LYS A 34 8.26 -11.32 8.61
C LYS A 34 8.19 -12.80 8.21
N GLU A 35 7.10 -13.48 8.53
CA GLU A 35 6.90 -14.86 8.13
C GLU A 35 6.82 -14.98 6.61
N VAL A 36 6.10 -14.08 5.95
CA VAL A 36 5.99 -14.07 4.49
C VAL A 36 7.36 -13.87 3.85
N LEU A 37 8.13 -12.91 4.37
CA LEU A 37 9.48 -12.63 3.85
C LEU A 37 10.45 -13.78 4.10
N GLY A 38 10.34 -14.46 5.23
CA GLY A 38 11.15 -15.63 5.53
C GLY A 38 10.90 -16.77 4.59
N ALA A 39 9.65 -16.97 4.18
CA ALA A 39 9.26 -18.03 3.25
C ALA A 39 9.48 -17.64 1.78
N ASN A 40 9.47 -16.33 1.47
CA ASN A 40 9.55 -15.80 0.11
C ASN A 40 10.53 -14.63 0.04
N PRO A 41 11.84 -14.87 0.20
CA PRO A 41 12.81 -13.77 0.18
C PRO A 41 12.77 -13.00 -1.13
N SER A 42 12.74 -11.68 -1.03
CA SER A 42 12.76 -10.80 -2.20
C SER A 42 13.35 -9.45 -1.81
N ASP A 43 14.15 -8.88 -2.71
CA ASP A 43 14.68 -7.53 -2.54
C ASP A 43 13.71 -6.46 -3.01
N ALA A 44 12.78 -6.82 -3.89
CA ALA A 44 11.80 -5.88 -4.42
C ALA A 44 10.43 -6.14 -3.79
N ILE A 45 9.96 -5.20 -3.00
CA ILE A 45 8.70 -5.32 -2.27
C ILE A 45 7.74 -4.22 -2.71
N THR A 46 6.52 -4.62 -3.04
CA THR A 46 5.42 -3.71 -3.30
C THR A 46 4.37 -3.90 -2.20
N LEU A 47 4.01 -2.83 -1.55
CA LEU A 47 2.96 -2.84 -0.54
C LEU A 47 1.67 -2.33 -1.16
N ASP A 48 0.68 -3.20 -1.28
CA ASP A 48 -0.61 -2.89 -1.87
C ASP A 48 -1.62 -2.62 -0.76
N LEU A 49 -2.17 -1.42 -0.75
CA LEU A 49 -3.06 -0.95 0.29
C LEU A 49 -4.51 -0.77 -0.19
N ASP A 50 -4.89 -1.47 -1.26
CA ASP A 50 -6.23 -1.32 -1.84
C ASP A 50 -7.35 -1.53 -0.83
N ASP A 51 -7.17 -2.46 0.11
CA ASP A 51 -8.16 -2.78 1.12
C ASP A 51 -7.85 -2.20 2.49
N LEU A 52 -6.84 -1.35 2.61
CA LEU A 52 -6.49 -0.74 3.88
C LEU A 52 -7.39 0.46 4.17
N GLU A 53 -8.04 0.45 5.34
CA GLU A 53 -8.97 1.50 5.73
C GLU A 53 -8.32 2.54 6.64
N TYR A 54 -7.35 2.14 7.46
CA TYR A 54 -6.73 3.01 8.44
C TYR A 54 -5.34 2.48 8.83
N ILE A 55 -4.43 3.39 9.09
CA ILE A 55 -3.12 3.05 9.63
C ILE A 55 -2.72 4.06 10.71
N SER A 56 -2.24 3.55 11.84
CA SER A 56 -1.76 4.35 12.96
C SER A 56 -0.26 4.58 12.85
N SER A 57 0.27 5.42 13.75
CA SER A 57 1.72 5.62 13.82
C SER A 57 2.48 4.33 14.09
N ALA A 58 1.90 3.40 14.86
CA ALA A 58 2.52 2.09 15.06
C ALA A 58 2.59 1.30 13.75
N GLY A 59 1.53 1.36 12.93
CA GLY A 59 1.53 0.74 11.61
C GLY A 59 2.54 1.39 10.66
N LEU A 60 2.67 2.72 10.72
CA LEU A 60 3.66 3.43 9.90
C LEU A 60 5.08 2.98 10.24
N ARG A 61 5.38 2.71 11.51
CA ARG A 61 6.69 2.19 11.91
C ARG A 61 6.95 0.80 11.34
N VAL A 62 5.91 -0.04 11.26
CA VAL A 62 6.03 -1.35 10.63
C VAL A 62 6.42 -1.20 9.16
N ILE A 63 5.74 -0.30 8.44
CA ILE A 63 6.07 -0.02 7.04
C ILE A 63 7.50 0.48 6.90
N LEU A 64 7.92 1.38 7.78
CA LEU A 64 9.27 1.94 7.74
C LEU A 64 10.33 0.86 7.92
N ARG A 65 10.12 -0.05 8.86
CA ARG A 65 11.06 -1.17 9.08
C ARG A 65 11.08 -2.12 7.88
N LEU A 66 9.93 -2.38 7.29
CA LEU A 66 9.83 -3.21 6.09
C LEU A 66 10.63 -2.57 4.94
N ALA A 67 10.44 -1.29 4.72
CA ALA A 67 11.13 -0.57 3.65
C ALA A 67 12.65 -0.56 3.83
N LYS A 68 13.11 -0.41 5.06
CA LYS A 68 14.55 -0.39 5.36
C LYS A 68 15.23 -1.72 5.06
N GLY A 69 14.51 -2.81 5.14
CA GLY A 69 15.04 -4.14 4.84
C GLY A 69 14.98 -4.52 3.38
N ALA A 70 14.35 -3.71 2.54
CA ALA A 70 14.15 -4.02 1.12
C ALA A 70 15.16 -3.29 0.24
N GLY A 71 15.58 -3.94 -0.86
CA GLY A 71 16.42 -3.30 -1.87
C GLY A 71 15.65 -2.26 -2.67
N SER A 72 14.39 -2.55 -3.00
CA SER A 72 13.48 -1.57 -3.56
C SER A 72 12.11 -1.73 -2.92
N PHE A 73 11.42 -0.61 -2.74
CA PHE A 73 10.15 -0.59 -2.02
C PHE A 73 9.24 0.48 -2.61
N LYS A 74 8.00 0.11 -2.84
CA LYS A 74 6.98 1.06 -3.25
C LYS A 74 5.64 0.70 -2.64
N ILE A 75 4.75 1.69 -2.56
CA ILE A 75 3.40 1.55 -2.03
C ILE A 75 2.43 1.89 -3.15
N ILE A 76 1.44 1.05 -3.35
CA ILE A 76 0.42 1.27 -4.39
C ILE A 76 -0.98 1.22 -3.79
N ASN A 77 -1.93 1.80 -4.52
CA ASN A 77 -3.35 1.74 -4.20
C ASN A 77 -3.72 2.33 -2.84
N ALA A 78 -3.01 3.35 -2.38
CA ALA A 78 -3.40 4.04 -1.15
C ALA A 78 -4.69 4.82 -1.37
N SER A 79 -5.70 4.59 -0.53
CA SER A 79 -6.94 5.37 -0.57
C SER A 79 -6.62 6.83 -0.21
N ALA A 80 -7.52 7.76 -0.57
CA ALA A 80 -7.28 9.17 -0.28
C ALA A 80 -7.00 9.44 1.21
N PRO A 81 -7.78 8.91 2.17
CA PRO A 81 -7.47 9.11 3.58
C PRO A 81 -6.13 8.53 4.02
N VAL A 82 -5.79 7.34 3.52
CA VAL A 82 -4.51 6.70 3.86
C VAL A 82 -3.35 7.46 3.24
N TYR A 83 -3.49 7.89 1.99
CA TYR A 83 -2.48 8.70 1.31
C TYR A 83 -2.21 10.00 2.08
N GLU A 84 -3.27 10.63 2.58
CA GLU A 84 -3.12 11.87 3.35
C GLU A 84 -2.29 11.65 4.61
N ILE A 85 -2.45 10.50 5.27
CA ILE A 85 -1.63 10.14 6.43
C ILE A 85 -0.15 10.04 6.03
N PHE A 86 0.14 9.41 4.90
CA PHE A 86 1.52 9.33 4.40
C PHE A 86 2.09 10.69 4.06
N ASP A 87 1.28 11.54 3.46
CA ASP A 87 1.71 12.89 3.09
C ASP A 87 2.04 13.73 4.33
N MET A 88 1.17 13.69 5.33
CA MET A 88 1.36 14.43 6.58
C MET A 88 2.59 13.96 7.37
N THR A 89 2.97 12.71 7.24
CA THR A 89 4.09 12.13 7.97
C THR A 89 5.41 12.14 7.19
N GLY A 90 5.40 12.69 5.97
CA GLY A 90 6.59 12.77 5.14
C GLY A 90 6.93 11.51 4.37
N PHE A 91 6.10 10.48 4.43
CA PHE A 91 6.35 9.22 3.73
C PHE A 91 6.34 9.40 2.21
N THR A 92 5.55 10.34 1.68
CA THR A 92 5.49 10.60 0.24
C THR A 92 6.81 11.17 -0.30
N GLU A 93 7.63 11.74 0.55
CA GLU A 93 8.96 12.21 0.19
C GLU A 93 10.01 11.11 0.27
N MET A 94 9.74 10.06 1.03
CA MET A 94 10.68 8.96 1.26
C MET A 94 10.48 7.79 0.30
N PHE A 95 9.25 7.52 -0.09
CA PHE A 95 8.89 6.34 -0.87
C PHE A 95 8.01 6.72 -2.05
N GLU A 96 8.05 5.90 -3.09
CA GLU A 96 7.10 6.00 -4.18
C GLU A 96 5.75 5.49 -3.70
N ILE A 97 4.75 6.37 -3.64
CA ILE A 97 3.41 6.04 -3.18
C ILE A 97 2.40 6.50 -4.23
N THR A 98 1.57 5.60 -4.71
CA THR A 98 0.50 5.94 -5.64
C THR A 98 -0.85 5.71 -5.00
N LYS A 99 -1.80 6.59 -5.31
CA LYS A 99 -3.18 6.46 -4.87
C LYS A 99 -3.91 5.39 -5.67
N ALA A 100 -4.94 4.82 -5.06
CA ALA A 100 -5.85 3.93 -5.74
C ALA A 100 -6.55 4.66 -6.88
N PHE A 101 -6.80 3.93 -7.96
CA PHE A 101 -7.59 4.45 -9.07
C PHE A 101 -9.06 4.48 -8.69
N ARG A 102 -9.76 5.46 -9.24
CA ARG A 102 -11.17 5.65 -9.00
C ARG A 102 -11.90 5.67 -10.31
N ARG A 103 -12.99 4.92 -10.40
CA ARG A 103 -13.84 4.91 -11.56
C ARG A 103 -14.97 5.92 -11.37
N ILE A 104 -15.16 6.82 -12.34
CA ILE A 104 -16.15 7.88 -12.28
C ILE A 104 -16.94 7.87 -13.58
N SER A 105 -18.28 7.88 -13.49
CA SER A 105 -19.14 8.00 -14.65
C SER A 105 -19.75 9.41 -14.71
N VAL A 106 -19.66 10.06 -15.88
CA VAL A 106 -20.20 11.40 -16.08
C VAL A 106 -20.88 11.43 -17.45
N ASP A 107 -22.18 11.70 -17.45
CA ASP A 107 -22.97 11.91 -18.68
C ASP A 107 -22.77 10.85 -19.77
N GLY A 108 -22.78 9.59 -19.39
CA GLY A 108 -22.59 8.49 -20.33
C GLY A 108 -21.15 8.22 -20.72
N CYS A 109 -20.24 9.07 -20.31
CA CYS A 109 -18.80 8.83 -20.45
C CYS A 109 -18.26 8.31 -19.16
N GLU A 110 -17.43 7.29 -19.23
CA GLU A 110 -16.84 6.71 -18.05
C GLU A 110 -15.40 7.19 -17.90
N VAL A 111 -15.13 7.90 -16.80
CA VAL A 111 -13.77 8.21 -16.40
C VAL A 111 -13.28 7.02 -15.63
N ILE A 112 -12.39 6.26 -16.21
CA ILE A 112 -12.00 4.96 -15.65
C ILE A 112 -11.10 5.11 -14.44
N GLU A 113 -10.19 6.06 -14.49
CA GLU A 113 -9.18 6.20 -13.46
C GLU A 113 -8.84 7.65 -13.19
N VAL A 114 -8.63 7.97 -11.92
CA VAL A 114 -8.04 9.24 -11.52
C VAL A 114 -6.77 8.89 -10.76
N LYS A 115 -5.64 9.26 -11.34
CA LYS A 115 -4.35 9.02 -10.71
C LYS A 115 -4.00 10.14 -9.74
N ARG A 116 -3.12 9.84 -8.82
CA ARG A 116 -2.61 10.78 -7.84
C ARG A 116 -2.04 12.06 -8.47
N ASP A 117 -1.44 11.96 -9.62
CA ASP A 117 -0.85 13.09 -10.34
C ASP A 117 -1.89 13.95 -11.08
N GLY A 118 -3.15 13.64 -10.93
CA GLY A 118 -4.24 14.39 -11.57
C GLY A 118 -4.56 13.95 -13.00
N VAL A 119 -3.88 12.95 -13.50
CA VAL A 119 -4.18 12.45 -14.85
C VAL A 119 -5.41 11.57 -14.80
N ALA A 120 -6.42 11.92 -15.54
CA ALA A 120 -7.64 11.14 -15.68
C ALA A 120 -7.67 10.45 -17.04
N ARG A 121 -8.07 9.19 -17.03
CA ARG A 121 -8.31 8.44 -18.26
C ARG A 121 -9.79 8.33 -18.48
N VAL A 122 -10.21 8.64 -19.70
CA VAL A 122 -11.60 8.57 -20.08
C VAL A 122 -11.80 7.31 -20.92
N GLY A 123 -12.66 6.42 -20.42
CA GLY A 123 -13.08 5.24 -21.16
C GLY A 123 -14.27 5.61 -22.04
N VAL A 124 -14.30 5.09 -23.21
CA VAL A 124 -15.35 5.36 -24.18
C VAL A 124 -16.09 4.07 -24.46
#